data_3e372cd02f171a5d7d0f40551c744af3
#
_entry.id   3e372cd02f171a5d7d0f40551c744af3
#
_cell.length_a   1.000
_cell.length_b   1.000
_cell.length_c   1.000
_cell.angle_alpha   90.00
_cell.angle_beta   90.00
_cell.angle_gamma   90.00
#
_symmetry.space_group_name_H-M   'P 1'
#
loop_
_entity.id
_entity.type
_entity.pdbx_description
1 polymer ?
#
loop_
_entity_poly.entity_id
_entity_poly.type
_entity_poly.pdbx_seq_one_letter_code
_entity_poly.pdbx_strand_id
1 'polypeptide(L)'
;MTILAIDFGGTQVKSALVSEQFTIEKSLPTQSSPQTLEQAIDVIDQIVTSVEAVLSGIAISVPGTVDTEEGVIYHGGLLRFFHGFRVKAALQAKYHLPVAALNDGKAVALAELATGHLQGVTNGAALVLGSGLGGGFIINSKLFQGSHFQAGELTFLLPV
;
A
#
# COMPACT_ATOMS: atom_id res chain seq x y z
N MET A 1 -4.14 -19.41 -0.36
CA MET A 1 -4.66 -18.29 0.47
C MET A 1 -4.88 -17.09 -0.42
N THR A 2 -5.94 -16.30 -0.19
CA THR A 2 -6.26 -15.13 -1.00
C THR A 2 -6.12 -13.87 -0.14
N ILE A 3 -5.31 -12.91 -0.58
CA ILE A 3 -5.11 -11.60 0.04
C ILE A 3 -5.94 -10.57 -0.72
N LEU A 4 -6.67 -9.73 -0.01
CA LEU A 4 -7.26 -8.53 -0.58
C LEU A 4 -6.22 -7.40 -0.56
N ALA A 5 -5.78 -6.97 -1.73
CA ALA A 5 -4.91 -5.82 -1.89
C ALA A 5 -5.76 -4.58 -2.24
N ILE A 6 -5.53 -3.46 -1.55
CA ILE A 6 -6.21 -2.18 -1.78
C ILE A 6 -5.16 -1.09 -1.91
N ASP A 7 -5.16 -0.37 -3.02
CA ASP A 7 -4.25 0.74 -3.32
C ASP A 7 -5.02 2.07 -3.33
N PHE A 8 -4.73 2.93 -2.37
CA PHE A 8 -5.30 4.26 -2.26
C PHE A 8 -4.43 5.27 -3.02
N GLY A 9 -4.82 5.58 -4.24
CA GLY A 9 -4.21 6.68 -4.99
C GLY A 9 -4.92 8.02 -4.77
N GLY A 10 -4.32 9.11 -5.22
CA GLY A 10 -4.90 10.45 -5.07
C GLY A 10 -6.22 10.66 -5.83
N THR A 11 -6.49 9.88 -6.87
CA THR A 11 -7.68 10.02 -7.72
C THR A 11 -8.62 8.81 -7.62
N GLN A 12 -8.06 7.63 -7.43
CA GLN A 12 -8.78 6.37 -7.47
C GLN A 12 -8.27 5.41 -6.42
N VAL A 13 -9.16 4.54 -5.94
CA VAL A 13 -8.85 3.37 -5.15
C VAL A 13 -8.97 2.14 -6.06
N LYS A 14 -7.90 1.38 -6.15
CA LYS A 14 -7.86 0.11 -6.89
C LYS A 14 -7.77 -1.05 -5.92
N SER A 15 -8.37 -2.16 -6.28
CA SER A 15 -8.29 -3.35 -5.44
C SER A 15 -8.29 -4.63 -6.27
N ALA A 16 -7.69 -5.66 -5.71
CA ALA A 16 -7.60 -6.96 -6.34
C ALA A 16 -7.49 -8.09 -5.31
N LEU A 17 -7.90 -9.28 -5.70
CA LEU A 17 -7.58 -10.51 -5.01
C LEU A 17 -6.26 -11.05 -5.54
N VAL A 18 -5.34 -11.36 -4.63
CA VAL A 18 -3.98 -11.79 -4.96
C VAL A 18 -3.70 -13.12 -4.28
N SER A 19 -3.13 -14.07 -5.03
CA SER A 19 -2.72 -15.37 -4.52
C SER A 19 -1.41 -15.29 -3.71
N GLU A 20 -1.06 -16.39 -3.03
CA GLU A 20 0.24 -16.57 -2.37
C GLU A 20 1.43 -16.53 -3.34
N GLN A 21 1.18 -16.82 -4.62
CA GLN A 21 2.18 -16.74 -5.68
C GLN A 21 2.27 -15.35 -6.30
N PHE A 22 1.71 -14.33 -5.63
CA PHE A 22 1.67 -12.94 -6.09
C PHE A 22 0.97 -12.74 -7.43
N THR A 23 0.03 -13.63 -7.80
CA THR A 23 -0.76 -13.51 -9.02
C THR A 23 -2.06 -12.79 -8.72
N ILE A 24 -2.43 -11.82 -9.55
CA ILE A 24 -3.76 -11.19 -9.48
C ILE A 24 -4.78 -12.20 -9.98
N GLU A 25 -5.60 -12.72 -9.08
CA GLU A 25 -6.67 -13.66 -9.38
C GLU A 25 -7.91 -12.96 -9.94
N LYS A 26 -8.20 -11.77 -9.38
CA LYS A 26 -9.36 -10.96 -9.79
C LYS A 26 -9.11 -9.49 -9.49
N SER A 27 -9.21 -8.63 -10.49
CA SER A 27 -9.33 -7.18 -10.28
C SER A 27 -10.76 -6.82 -9.90
N LEU A 28 -10.92 -5.97 -8.89
CA LEU A 28 -12.22 -5.48 -8.45
C LEU A 28 -12.53 -4.12 -9.08
N PRO A 29 -13.79 -3.68 -9.07
CA PRO A 29 -14.15 -2.37 -9.60
C PRO A 29 -13.38 -1.24 -8.92
N THR A 30 -12.82 -0.34 -9.73
CA THR A 30 -12.15 0.87 -9.25
C THR A 30 -13.17 1.82 -8.65
N GLN A 31 -12.81 2.45 -7.53
CA GLN A 31 -13.64 3.44 -6.86
C GLN A 31 -12.96 4.82 -6.90
N SER A 32 -13.73 5.89 -6.73
CA SER A 32 -13.18 7.24 -6.56
C SER A 32 -12.43 7.34 -5.23
N SER A 33 -11.36 8.14 -5.21
CA SER A 33 -10.61 8.38 -3.97
C SER A 33 -11.48 9.13 -2.95
N PRO A 34 -11.53 8.66 -1.69
CA PRO A 34 -12.28 9.30 -0.62
C PRO A 34 -11.68 10.66 -0.25
N GLN A 35 -12.46 11.52 0.39
CA GLN A 35 -12.05 12.84 0.85
C GLN A 35 -11.93 12.91 2.37
N THR A 36 -12.44 11.92 3.08
CA THR A 36 -12.40 11.82 4.55
C THR A 36 -12.04 10.41 5.00
N LEU A 37 -11.58 10.28 6.24
CA LEU A 37 -11.27 8.98 6.82
C LEU A 37 -12.52 8.08 6.89
N GLU A 38 -13.67 8.65 7.20
CA GLU A 38 -14.95 7.93 7.24
C GLU A 38 -15.27 7.33 5.87
N GLN A 39 -15.20 8.13 4.80
CA GLN A 39 -15.38 7.65 3.43
C GLN A 39 -14.35 6.58 3.05
N ALA A 40 -13.10 6.70 3.52
CA ALA A 40 -12.08 5.69 3.25
C ALA A 40 -12.42 4.33 3.91
N ILE A 41 -12.95 4.38 5.13
CA ILE A 41 -13.44 3.17 5.82
C ILE A 41 -14.65 2.59 5.09
N ASP A 42 -15.59 3.42 4.65
CA ASP A 42 -16.76 2.97 3.87
C ASP A 42 -16.34 2.30 2.55
N VAL A 43 -15.34 2.86 1.86
CA VAL A 43 -14.77 2.26 0.64
C VAL A 43 -14.17 0.89 0.93
N ILE A 44 -13.40 0.75 2.01
CA ILE A 44 -12.85 -0.55 2.42
C ILE A 44 -13.99 -1.53 2.73
N ASP A 45 -15.03 -1.10 3.44
CA ASP A 45 -16.19 -1.94 3.78
C ASP A 45 -16.91 -2.45 2.53
N GLN A 46 -17.15 -1.57 1.58
CA GLN A 46 -17.78 -1.93 0.30
C GLN A 46 -16.94 -2.97 -0.46
N ILE A 47 -15.62 -2.77 -0.52
CA ILE A 47 -14.72 -3.70 -1.18
C ILE A 47 -14.74 -5.06 -0.46
N VAL A 48 -14.53 -5.10 0.85
CA VAL A 48 -14.52 -6.34 1.64
C VAL A 48 -15.84 -7.08 1.51
N THR A 49 -16.97 -6.38 1.59
CA THR A 49 -18.32 -6.98 1.49
C THR A 49 -18.62 -7.52 0.08
N SER A 50 -18.00 -6.93 -0.97
CA SER A 50 -18.17 -7.40 -2.34
C SER A 50 -17.41 -8.68 -2.67
N VAL A 51 -16.51 -9.12 -1.78
CA VAL A 51 -15.67 -10.31 -1.99
C VAL A 51 -16.35 -11.55 -1.42
N GLU A 52 -16.63 -12.52 -2.30
CA GLU A 52 -17.19 -13.82 -1.90
C GLU A 52 -16.12 -14.80 -1.41
N ALA A 53 -14.84 -14.57 -1.76
CA ALA A 53 -13.74 -15.45 -1.38
C ALA A 53 -13.40 -15.33 0.11
N VAL A 54 -12.94 -16.43 0.69
CA VAL A 54 -12.41 -16.43 2.06
C VAL A 54 -11.04 -15.73 2.04
N LEU A 55 -10.97 -14.56 2.68
CA LEU A 55 -9.75 -13.77 2.78
C LEU A 55 -8.85 -14.29 3.89
N SER A 56 -7.55 -14.36 3.63
CA SER A 56 -6.51 -14.67 4.61
C SER A 56 -5.80 -13.42 5.16
N GLY A 57 -6.04 -12.26 4.57
CA GLY A 57 -5.48 -10.99 5.02
C GLY A 57 -5.84 -9.83 4.11
N ILE A 58 -5.52 -8.62 4.56
CA ILE A 58 -5.71 -7.38 3.82
C ILE A 58 -4.37 -6.66 3.73
N ALA A 59 -3.98 -6.25 2.52
CA ALA A 59 -2.80 -5.43 2.25
C ALA A 59 -3.25 -4.06 1.75
N ILE A 60 -2.75 -2.99 2.36
CA ILE A 60 -3.11 -1.61 2.03
C ILE A 60 -1.86 -0.87 1.55
N SER A 61 -1.92 -0.24 0.38
CA SER A 61 -0.95 0.77 -0.02
C SER A 61 -1.59 2.17 0.01
N VAL A 62 -0.82 3.14 0.52
CA VAL A 62 -1.25 4.54 0.65
C VAL A 62 -0.07 5.47 0.34
N PRO A 63 -0.32 6.69 -0.14
CA PRO A 63 0.74 7.69 -0.25
C PRO A 63 1.23 8.13 1.13
N GLY A 64 2.48 8.59 1.19
CA GLY A 64 3.06 9.20 2.38
C GLY A 64 3.87 8.25 3.26
N THR A 65 4.06 8.59 4.53
CA THR A 65 4.95 7.88 5.45
C THR A 65 4.16 6.87 6.28
N VAL A 66 4.50 5.59 6.10
CA VAL A 66 3.83 4.47 6.78
C VAL A 66 4.84 3.69 7.62
N ASP A 67 4.54 3.58 8.91
CA ASP A 67 5.18 2.62 9.80
C ASP A 67 4.59 1.22 9.51
N THR A 68 5.38 0.37 8.88
CA THR A 68 4.91 -0.96 8.45
C THR A 68 4.83 -1.97 9.60
N GLU A 69 5.54 -1.74 10.69
CA GLU A 69 5.54 -2.62 11.85
C GLU A 69 4.24 -2.42 12.65
N GLU A 70 3.95 -1.17 12.98
CA GLU A 70 2.75 -0.79 13.74
C GLU A 70 1.52 -0.57 12.85
N GLY A 71 1.70 -0.39 11.54
CA GLY A 71 0.63 -0.08 10.60
C GLY A 71 0.01 1.28 10.86
N VAL A 72 0.86 2.28 11.15
CA VAL A 72 0.45 3.67 11.39
C VAL A 72 0.83 4.52 10.18
N ILE A 73 -0.12 5.27 9.67
CA ILE A 73 0.14 6.26 8.61
C ILE A 73 0.48 7.58 9.31
N TYR A 74 1.78 7.85 9.50
CA TYR A 74 2.23 9.08 10.16
C TYR A 74 1.90 10.33 9.35
N HIS A 75 2.03 10.24 8.03
CA HIS A 75 1.73 11.34 7.13
C HIS A 75 1.06 10.77 5.87
N GLY A 76 -0.15 11.16 5.61
CA GLY A 76 -0.99 10.62 4.52
C GLY A 76 -0.66 11.14 3.12
N GLY A 77 0.42 11.90 2.93
CA GLY A 77 0.77 12.46 1.63
C GLY A 77 -0.37 13.30 1.05
N LEU A 78 -0.84 12.93 -0.15
CA LEU A 78 -1.98 13.54 -0.81
C LEU A 78 -3.31 13.28 -0.08
N LEU A 79 -3.40 12.19 0.67
CA LEU A 79 -4.60 11.78 1.41
C LEU A 79 -4.46 12.18 2.90
N ARG A 80 -4.49 13.48 3.18
CA ARG A 80 -4.20 14.07 4.50
C ARG A 80 -5.08 13.54 5.63
N PHE A 81 -6.27 13.06 5.32
CA PHE A 81 -7.19 12.50 6.30
C PHE A 81 -6.68 11.19 6.94
N PHE A 82 -5.69 10.54 6.33
CA PHE A 82 -5.02 9.39 6.93
C PHE A 82 -3.95 9.75 7.97
N HIS A 83 -3.66 11.04 8.17
CA HIS A 83 -2.62 11.45 9.12
C HIS A 83 -2.89 10.93 10.54
N GLY A 84 -1.93 10.19 11.08
CA GLY A 84 -2.02 9.56 12.41
C GLY A 84 -2.92 8.32 12.49
N PHE A 85 -3.49 7.86 11.37
CA PHE A 85 -4.41 6.72 11.38
C PHE A 85 -3.69 5.39 11.58
N ARG A 86 -4.15 4.62 12.58
CA ARG A 86 -3.65 3.29 12.93
C ARG A 86 -4.40 2.23 12.12
N VAL A 87 -4.13 2.20 10.81
CA VAL A 87 -4.91 1.41 9.84
C VAL A 87 -4.88 -0.09 10.17
N LYS A 88 -3.73 -0.64 10.55
CA LYS A 88 -3.58 -2.06 10.91
C LYS A 88 -4.49 -2.41 12.10
N ALA A 89 -4.41 -1.66 13.19
CA ALA A 89 -5.20 -1.92 14.39
C ALA A 89 -6.71 -1.78 14.12
N ALA A 90 -7.11 -0.73 13.38
CA ALA A 90 -8.51 -0.47 13.07
C ALA A 90 -9.14 -1.59 12.23
N LEU A 91 -8.44 -2.02 11.16
CA LEU A 91 -8.98 -3.04 10.27
C LEU A 91 -8.88 -4.45 10.86
N GLN A 92 -7.82 -4.75 11.64
CA GLN A 92 -7.74 -6.02 12.37
C GLN A 92 -8.88 -6.17 13.39
N ALA A 93 -9.20 -5.10 14.12
CA ALA A 93 -10.31 -5.11 15.06
C ALA A 93 -11.66 -5.32 14.36
N LYS A 94 -11.82 -4.76 13.16
CA LYS A 94 -13.08 -4.81 12.40
C LYS A 94 -13.30 -6.14 11.68
N TYR A 95 -12.27 -6.63 10.97
CA TYR A 95 -12.42 -7.79 10.08
C TYR A 95 -11.85 -9.09 10.65
N HIS A 96 -11.14 -9.02 11.77
CA HIS A 96 -10.47 -10.18 12.39
C HIS A 96 -9.49 -10.89 11.44
N LEU A 97 -8.86 -10.14 10.54
CA LEU A 97 -7.88 -10.62 9.56
C LEU A 97 -6.51 -9.96 9.81
N PRO A 98 -5.41 -10.64 9.46
CA PRO A 98 -4.09 -9.98 9.38
C PRO A 98 -4.13 -8.79 8.42
N VAL A 99 -3.55 -7.67 8.82
CA VAL A 99 -3.47 -6.45 8.00
C VAL A 99 -2.03 -5.98 7.91
N ALA A 100 -1.61 -5.64 6.69
CA ALA A 100 -0.34 -4.98 6.41
C ALA A 100 -0.61 -3.64 5.70
N ALA A 101 0.23 -2.64 6.00
CA ALA A 101 0.17 -1.35 5.33
C ALA A 101 1.56 -0.92 4.87
N LEU A 102 1.65 -0.28 3.71
CA LEU A 102 2.90 0.18 3.11
C LEU A 102 2.68 1.47 2.32
N ASN A 103 3.75 2.27 2.18
CA ASN A 103 3.74 3.37 1.21
C ASN A 103 3.62 2.84 -0.23
N ASP A 104 2.90 3.55 -1.10
CA ASP A 104 2.62 3.17 -2.49
C ASP A 104 3.90 2.96 -3.33
N GLY A 105 4.88 3.88 -3.27
CA GLY A 105 6.15 3.74 -3.99
C GLY A 105 6.98 2.55 -3.52
N LYS A 106 6.96 2.28 -2.20
CA LYS A 106 7.63 1.12 -1.61
C LYS A 106 6.92 -0.19 -1.98
N ALA A 107 5.59 -0.15 -2.09
CA ALA A 107 4.81 -1.30 -2.54
C ALA A 107 5.20 -1.71 -3.97
N VAL A 108 5.44 -0.72 -4.86
CA VAL A 108 5.97 -0.99 -6.21
C VAL A 108 7.35 -1.64 -6.15
N ALA A 109 8.29 -1.12 -5.35
CA ALA A 109 9.62 -1.71 -5.23
C ALA A 109 9.57 -3.16 -4.70
N LEU A 110 8.67 -3.43 -3.76
CA LEU A 110 8.47 -4.78 -3.22
C LEU A 110 7.84 -5.72 -4.25
N ALA A 111 6.89 -5.24 -5.05
CA ALA A 111 6.30 -6.01 -6.15
C ALA A 111 7.33 -6.34 -7.23
N GLU A 112 8.18 -5.38 -7.61
CA GLU A 112 9.29 -5.60 -8.56
C GLU A 112 10.30 -6.62 -8.03
N LEU A 113 10.57 -6.62 -6.73
CA LEU A 113 11.43 -7.63 -6.10
C LEU A 113 10.77 -9.02 -6.09
N ALA A 114 9.48 -9.09 -5.83
CA ALA A 114 8.77 -10.37 -5.72
C ALA A 114 8.52 -11.04 -7.08
N THR A 115 8.09 -10.27 -8.08
CA THR A 115 7.60 -10.82 -9.36
C THR A 115 8.07 -10.05 -10.60
N GLY A 116 8.79 -8.94 -10.44
CA GLY A 116 9.19 -8.04 -11.52
C GLY A 116 10.68 -8.05 -11.84
N HIS A 117 11.18 -6.91 -12.28
CA HIS A 117 12.55 -6.75 -12.79
C HIS A 117 13.63 -6.73 -11.71
N LEU A 118 13.25 -6.66 -10.43
CA LEU A 118 14.19 -6.74 -9.30
C LEU A 118 14.30 -8.15 -8.71
N GLN A 119 13.70 -9.17 -9.33
CA GLN A 119 13.88 -10.56 -8.90
C GLN A 119 15.35 -10.96 -8.91
N GLY A 120 15.82 -11.55 -7.81
CA GLY A 120 17.21 -11.97 -7.66
C GLY A 120 18.24 -10.85 -7.50
N VAL A 121 17.81 -9.60 -7.50
CA VAL A 121 18.70 -8.43 -7.33
C VAL A 121 19.00 -8.24 -5.83
N THR A 122 20.27 -8.10 -5.48
CA THR A 122 20.68 -7.82 -4.10
C THR A 122 20.44 -6.37 -3.71
N ASN A 123 20.76 -5.43 -4.62
CA ASN A 123 20.53 -3.99 -4.40
C ASN A 123 19.91 -3.38 -5.65
N GLY A 124 18.84 -2.61 -5.47
CA GLY A 124 18.11 -2.01 -6.57
C GLY A 124 17.21 -0.88 -6.11
N ALA A 125 16.60 -0.21 -7.06
CA ALA A 125 15.62 0.84 -6.81
C ALA A 125 14.48 0.76 -7.82
N ALA A 126 13.29 1.08 -7.38
CA ALA A 126 12.15 1.37 -8.23
C ALA A 126 11.83 2.86 -8.15
N LEU A 127 11.56 3.49 -9.30
CA LEU A 127 11.10 4.88 -9.40
C LEU A 127 9.68 4.87 -9.94
N VAL A 128 8.81 5.60 -9.28
CA VAL A 128 7.40 5.72 -9.66
C VAL A 128 7.11 7.14 -10.10
N LEU A 129 6.84 7.30 -11.40
CA LEU A 129 6.48 8.58 -12.02
C LEU A 129 4.95 8.66 -12.09
N GLY A 130 4.36 9.44 -11.21
CA GLY A 130 2.92 9.64 -11.13
C GLY A 130 2.57 11.11 -10.89
N SER A 131 1.58 11.37 -10.03
CA SER A 131 1.26 12.74 -9.56
C SER A 131 2.42 13.36 -8.76
N GLY A 132 3.33 12.54 -8.26
CA GLY A 132 4.60 12.89 -7.64
C GLY A 132 5.68 11.90 -8.07
N LEU A 133 6.87 12.05 -7.49
CA LEU A 133 7.99 11.12 -7.68
C LEU A 133 8.10 10.24 -6.44
N GLY A 134 7.61 9.03 -6.53
CA GLY A 134 7.74 8.00 -5.49
C GLY A 134 8.84 6.99 -5.79
N GLY A 135 9.05 6.07 -4.88
CA GLY A 135 9.96 4.96 -5.12
C GLY A 135 10.26 4.14 -3.87
N GLY A 136 11.16 3.19 -4.04
CA GLY A 136 11.64 2.36 -2.96
C GLY A 136 13.00 1.77 -3.28
N PHE A 137 13.77 1.50 -2.24
CA PHE A 137 15.10 0.91 -2.34
C PHE A 137 15.07 -0.53 -1.84
N ILE A 138 15.71 -1.40 -2.59
CA ILE A 138 16.02 -2.77 -2.17
C ILE A 138 17.51 -2.80 -1.78
N ILE A 139 17.80 -3.22 -0.57
CA ILE A 139 19.17 -3.39 -0.04
C ILE A 139 19.25 -4.77 0.61
N ASN A 140 20.25 -5.54 0.24
CA ASN A 140 20.43 -6.92 0.69
C ASN A 140 19.18 -7.79 0.44
N SER A 141 18.58 -7.65 -0.75
CA SER A 141 17.37 -8.37 -1.18
C SER A 141 16.15 -8.13 -0.28
N LYS A 142 16.09 -6.97 0.40
CA LYS A 142 14.98 -6.56 1.26
C LYS A 142 14.62 -5.10 1.00
N LEU A 143 13.35 -4.77 1.19
CA LEU A 143 12.90 -3.39 1.15
C LEU A 143 13.57 -2.58 2.27
N PHE A 144 14.28 -1.52 1.89
CA PHE A 144 14.90 -0.60 2.83
C PHE A 144 13.97 0.58 3.11
N GLN A 145 13.59 0.74 4.36
CA GLN A 145 12.61 1.75 4.77
C GLN A 145 13.25 2.99 5.44
N GLY A 146 14.53 2.85 5.89
CA GLY A 146 15.20 3.87 6.69
C GLY A 146 14.65 3.93 8.12
N SER A 147 15.31 4.71 8.97
CA SER A 147 14.95 4.82 10.39
C SER A 147 13.60 5.48 10.68
N HIS A 148 13.05 6.21 9.71
CA HIS A 148 11.79 6.95 9.84
C HIS A 148 10.79 6.60 8.72
N PHE A 149 10.94 5.43 8.11
CA PHE A 149 10.06 4.96 7.02
C PHE A 149 10.02 5.89 5.80
N GLN A 150 11.05 6.71 5.56
CA GLN A 150 11.10 7.70 4.48
C GLN A 150 12.11 7.39 3.38
N ALA A 151 12.85 6.27 3.46
CA ALA A 151 13.74 5.88 2.39
C ALA A 151 12.95 5.67 1.08
N GLY A 152 13.42 6.26 -0.02
CA GLY A 152 12.72 6.19 -1.31
C GLY A 152 11.65 7.25 -1.53
N GLU A 153 11.38 8.14 -0.58
CA GLU A 153 10.49 9.29 -0.75
C GLU A 153 11.18 10.40 -1.56
N LEU A 154 11.16 10.24 -2.88
CA LEU A 154 11.91 11.10 -3.80
C LEU A 154 11.18 12.39 -4.17
N THR A 155 9.91 12.53 -3.81
CA THR A 155 9.11 13.74 -4.07
C THR A 155 9.78 14.99 -3.51
N PHE A 156 10.49 14.88 -2.39
CA PHE A 156 11.22 16.01 -1.79
C PHE A 156 12.46 16.48 -2.57
N LEU A 157 12.88 15.72 -3.59
CA LEU A 157 14.00 16.09 -4.45
C LEU A 157 13.58 16.96 -5.64
N LEU A 158 12.29 17.07 -5.91
CA LEU A 158 11.77 17.92 -6.96
C LEU A 158 11.67 19.36 -6.41
N PRO A 159 12.25 20.37 -7.09
CA PRO A 159 12.01 21.75 -6.71
C PRO A 159 10.51 22.07 -6.92
N VAL A 160 9.91 22.65 -5.90
CA VAL A 160 8.52 23.16 -5.93
C VAL A 160 8.52 24.47 -6.72
#